data_045269a08b8e848226051130fd85c651
#
_entry.id   045269a08b8e848226051130fd85c651
#
_cell.length_a   1.000
_cell.length_b   1.000
_cell.length_c   1.000
_cell.angle_alpha   90.00
_cell.angle_beta   90.00
_cell.angle_gamma   90.00
#
_symmetry.space_group_name_H-M   'P 1'
#
loop_
_entity.id
_entity.type
_entity.pdbx_description
1 polymer ?
#
loop_
_entity_poly.entity_id
_entity_poly.type
_entity_poly.pdbx_seq_one_letter_code
_entity_poly.pdbx_strand_id
1 'polypeptide(L)'
;GLGSDNIDHRLRHAEFGKAEGVRWLGTSIASLSNLQRVLVVGSSLRKDHPLFAQRIRQAVRRGAQLNVINAAQQDWAMPVANLFAVPAASWANALADVVRAISAQKAVNLPAGVAPTNGLDPAAERIAASLLSGERKAILLGNAAAHHASASSLLALANWIASETGASVGYLTEAANTVGAMLVGAQPKGNGKNAQAILAGEVKAAIVFNTEPEHD
;
A
#
# COMPACT_ATOMS: atom_id res chain seq x y z
N GLY A 1 -22.66 13.55 -21.69
CA GLY A 1 -22.73 13.36 -20.26
C GLY A 1 -23.06 14.65 -19.53
N LEU A 2 -23.09 14.62 -18.21
CA LEU A 2 -23.46 15.78 -17.35
C LEU A 2 -22.41 16.90 -17.34
N GLY A 3 -21.24 16.70 -17.95
CA GLY A 3 -20.18 17.71 -18.01
C GLY A 3 -19.60 18.07 -16.63
N SER A 4 -19.64 17.16 -15.68
CA SER A 4 -19.15 17.37 -14.33
C SER A 4 -17.87 16.60 -14.07
N ASP A 5 -16.89 17.25 -13.48
CA ASP A 5 -15.66 16.63 -12.98
C ASP A 5 -15.76 16.20 -11.51
N ASN A 6 -16.92 16.48 -10.87
CA ASN A 6 -17.21 16.07 -9.50
C ASN A 6 -17.69 14.62 -9.50
N ILE A 7 -16.79 13.68 -9.69
CA ILE A 7 -17.05 12.24 -9.69
C ILE A 7 -16.11 11.60 -8.71
N ASP A 8 -16.63 10.80 -7.78
CA ASP A 8 -15.80 9.99 -6.88
C ASP A 8 -16.48 8.65 -6.60
N HIS A 9 -15.68 7.62 -6.37
CA HIS A 9 -16.15 6.28 -5.99
C HIS A 9 -15.69 5.89 -4.58
N ARG A 10 -15.14 6.85 -3.83
CA ARG A 10 -14.49 6.60 -2.54
C ARG A 10 -15.17 7.43 -1.47
N LEU A 11 -15.59 6.78 -0.41
CA LEU A 11 -16.22 7.44 0.73
C LEU A 11 -15.21 7.75 1.85
N ARG A 12 -14.07 7.07 1.84
CA ARG A 12 -13.01 7.28 2.82
C ARG A 12 -11.96 8.23 2.31
N HIS A 13 -11.32 8.94 3.24
CA HIS A 13 -10.23 9.84 2.91
C HIS A 13 -9.11 9.07 2.21
N ALA A 14 -8.68 9.56 1.05
CA ALA A 14 -7.51 9.07 0.37
C ALA A 14 -6.77 10.22 -0.28
N GLU A 15 -5.47 10.29 -0.05
CA GLU A 15 -4.58 11.18 -0.78
C GLU A 15 -4.36 10.62 -2.18
N PHE A 16 -4.52 11.45 -3.20
CA PHE A 16 -4.22 11.12 -4.59
C PHE A 16 -3.14 12.07 -5.10
N GLY A 17 -1.95 11.54 -5.26
CA GLY A 17 -0.87 12.26 -5.92
C GLY A 17 -1.14 12.45 -7.42
N LYS A 18 -0.48 13.45 -8.02
CA LYS A 18 -0.70 13.85 -9.43
C LYS A 18 -0.25 12.83 -10.47
N ALA A 19 0.55 11.82 -10.11
CA ALA A 19 1.27 10.96 -11.04
C ALA A 19 0.85 9.50 -10.99
N GLU A 20 -0.34 9.18 -10.50
CA GLU A 20 -0.60 7.82 -10.17
C GLU A 20 -1.46 7.13 -11.20
N GLY A 21 -0.87 6.11 -11.78
CA GLY A 21 -1.59 5.10 -12.54
C GLY A 21 -2.62 4.37 -11.67
N VAL A 22 -3.29 3.39 -12.26
CA VAL A 22 -4.30 2.59 -11.58
C VAL A 22 -3.67 1.81 -10.42
N ARG A 23 -4.23 1.91 -9.23
CA ARG A 23 -3.80 1.19 -8.02
C ARG A 23 -4.27 -0.26 -8.07
N TRP A 24 -3.50 -1.12 -8.65
CA TRP A 24 -3.78 -2.54 -8.76
C TRP A 24 -2.76 -3.39 -7.97
N LEU A 25 -2.93 -4.71 -7.97
CA LEU A 25 -2.06 -5.64 -7.22
C LEU A 25 -0.58 -5.62 -7.67
N GLY A 26 -0.26 -5.06 -8.82
CA GLY A 26 1.09 -5.01 -9.37
C GLY A 26 1.59 -6.33 -9.95
N THR A 27 0.83 -7.41 -9.75
CA THR A 27 1.15 -8.76 -10.22
C THR A 27 -0.13 -9.59 -10.37
N SER A 28 -0.05 -10.79 -10.94
CA SER A 28 -1.21 -11.67 -11.00
C SER A 28 -1.51 -12.31 -9.64
N ILE A 29 -2.78 -12.59 -9.36
CA ILE A 29 -3.17 -13.28 -8.12
C ILE A 29 -2.49 -14.65 -8.01
N ALA A 30 -2.32 -15.35 -9.12
CA ALA A 30 -1.66 -16.66 -9.15
C ALA A 30 -0.19 -16.58 -8.73
N SER A 31 0.52 -15.52 -9.12
CA SER A 31 1.94 -15.32 -8.80
C SER A 31 2.20 -15.11 -7.31
N LEU A 32 1.22 -14.66 -6.52
CA LEU A 32 1.34 -14.53 -5.07
C LEU A 32 1.76 -15.84 -4.39
N SER A 33 1.35 -16.99 -4.94
CA SER A 33 1.74 -18.30 -4.41
C SER A 33 3.21 -18.67 -4.67
N ASN A 34 3.89 -17.93 -5.56
CA ASN A 34 5.28 -18.20 -5.96
C ASN A 34 6.25 -17.15 -5.43
N LEU A 35 5.79 -16.20 -4.63
CA LEU A 35 6.66 -15.19 -4.02
C LEU A 35 7.66 -15.85 -3.06
N GLN A 36 8.84 -15.28 -2.97
CA GLN A 36 9.90 -15.65 -2.03
C GLN A 36 10.02 -14.62 -0.90
N ARG A 37 9.76 -13.35 -1.19
CA ARG A 37 9.76 -12.26 -0.21
C ARG A 37 8.54 -11.39 -0.41
N VAL A 38 7.84 -11.12 0.67
CA VAL A 38 6.65 -10.28 0.66
C VAL A 38 6.80 -9.25 1.77
N LEU A 39 6.62 -7.98 1.45
CA LEU A 39 6.43 -6.93 2.43
C LEU A 39 4.97 -6.46 2.36
N VAL A 40 4.25 -6.54 3.47
CA VAL A 40 2.89 -6.03 3.61
C VAL A 40 2.91 -4.81 4.52
N VAL A 41 2.33 -3.70 4.07
CA VAL A 41 2.25 -2.45 4.84
C VAL A 41 0.79 -2.07 5.07
N GLY A 42 0.39 -1.90 6.31
CA GLY A 42 -0.93 -1.38 6.68
C GLY A 42 -2.11 -2.24 6.19
N SER A 43 -2.10 -3.54 6.47
CA SER A 43 -3.18 -4.46 6.13
C SER A 43 -3.50 -5.42 7.26
N SER A 44 -4.77 -5.75 7.42
CA SER A 44 -5.24 -6.93 8.12
C SER A 44 -5.48 -8.06 7.11
N LEU A 45 -4.42 -8.48 6.43
CA LEU A 45 -4.46 -9.33 5.24
C LEU A 45 -5.43 -10.52 5.35
N ARG A 46 -5.48 -11.18 6.51
CA ARG A 46 -6.36 -12.32 6.76
C ARG A 46 -7.84 -11.93 6.74
N LYS A 47 -8.18 -10.74 7.23
CA LYS A 47 -9.55 -10.24 7.32
C LYS A 47 -9.96 -9.52 6.04
N ASP A 48 -9.10 -8.64 5.56
CA ASP A 48 -9.42 -7.77 4.42
C ASP A 48 -9.34 -8.53 3.09
N HIS A 49 -8.37 -9.46 2.96
CA HIS A 49 -8.05 -10.13 1.70
C HIS A 49 -7.75 -11.62 1.88
N PRO A 50 -8.73 -12.43 2.32
CA PRO A 50 -8.50 -13.83 2.71
C PRO A 50 -7.96 -14.71 1.57
N LEU A 51 -8.35 -14.45 0.33
CA LEU A 51 -7.85 -15.20 -0.83
C LEU A 51 -6.38 -14.86 -1.14
N PHE A 52 -5.97 -13.62 -0.98
CA PHE A 52 -4.55 -13.22 -1.11
C PHE A 52 -3.73 -13.76 0.05
N ALA A 53 -4.27 -13.70 1.28
CA ALA A 53 -3.66 -14.32 2.45
C ALA A 53 -3.41 -15.81 2.23
N GLN A 54 -4.38 -16.54 1.68
CA GLN A 54 -4.26 -17.95 1.32
C GLN A 54 -3.10 -18.20 0.33
N ARG A 55 -2.97 -17.37 -0.70
CA ARG A 55 -1.89 -17.48 -1.69
C ARG A 55 -0.52 -17.21 -1.08
N ILE A 56 -0.40 -16.16 -0.30
CA ILE A 56 0.85 -15.82 0.40
C ILE A 56 1.20 -16.91 1.42
N ARG A 57 0.21 -17.47 2.13
CA ARG A 57 0.42 -18.60 3.03
C ARG A 57 0.99 -19.83 2.32
N GLN A 58 0.53 -20.10 1.09
CA GLN A 58 1.11 -21.18 0.27
C GLN A 58 2.58 -20.91 -0.05
N ALA A 59 2.94 -19.66 -0.37
CA ALA A 59 4.34 -19.28 -0.58
C ALA A 59 5.16 -19.44 0.71
N VAL A 60 4.65 -18.97 1.86
CA VAL A 60 5.32 -19.09 3.17
C VAL A 60 5.56 -20.56 3.55
N ARG A 61 4.61 -21.45 3.29
CA ARG A 61 4.80 -22.90 3.49
C ARG A 61 5.91 -23.51 2.64
N ARG A 62 6.30 -22.84 1.54
CA ARG A 62 7.41 -23.22 0.65
C ARG A 62 8.70 -22.45 0.97
N GLY A 63 8.77 -21.77 2.11
CA GLY A 63 9.97 -21.05 2.57
C GLY A 63 10.00 -19.57 2.22
N ALA A 64 8.91 -18.98 1.73
CA ALA A 64 8.84 -17.54 1.56
C ALA A 64 8.85 -16.81 2.92
N GLN A 65 9.44 -15.62 2.95
CA GLN A 65 9.43 -14.75 4.12
C GLN A 65 8.37 -13.67 3.97
N LEU A 66 7.43 -13.64 4.92
CA LEU A 66 6.48 -12.55 5.08
C LEU A 66 7.08 -11.52 6.03
N ASN A 67 7.24 -10.30 5.54
CA ASN A 67 7.64 -9.12 6.29
C ASN A 67 6.44 -8.20 6.44
N VAL A 68 6.30 -7.54 7.57
CA VAL A 68 5.12 -6.73 7.88
C VAL A 68 5.51 -5.43 8.55
N ILE A 69 4.93 -4.30 8.08
CA ILE A 69 4.87 -3.03 8.79
C ILE A 69 3.42 -2.77 9.14
N ASN A 70 3.07 -2.75 10.43
CA ASN A 70 1.69 -2.57 10.86
C ASN A 70 1.61 -1.93 12.26
N ALA A 71 0.42 -1.47 12.65
CA ALA A 71 0.20 -0.82 13.94
C ALA A 71 0.29 -1.79 15.13
N ALA A 72 -0.01 -3.07 14.91
CA ALA A 72 0.03 -4.09 15.95
C ALA A 72 0.34 -5.47 15.36
N GLN A 73 0.76 -6.36 16.22
CA GLN A 73 0.80 -7.78 15.90
C GLN A 73 -0.63 -8.31 15.75
N GLN A 74 -0.85 -9.11 14.73
CA GLN A 74 -2.13 -9.74 14.42
C GLN A 74 -1.94 -11.24 14.24
N ASP A 75 -3.05 -11.98 14.27
CA ASP A 75 -3.05 -13.38 13.81
C ASP A 75 -3.05 -13.42 12.28
N TRP A 76 -1.89 -13.66 11.71
CA TRP A 76 -1.70 -13.79 10.26
C TRP A 76 -2.07 -15.17 9.71
N ALA A 77 -2.34 -16.15 10.59
CA ALA A 77 -2.51 -17.57 10.25
C ALA A 77 -1.34 -18.17 9.44
N MET A 78 -0.18 -17.53 9.49
CA MET A 78 1.08 -17.97 8.90
C MET A 78 2.25 -17.31 9.63
N PRO A 79 3.45 -17.90 9.61
CA PRO A 79 4.64 -17.27 10.18
C PRO A 79 4.94 -15.92 9.55
N VAL A 80 5.25 -14.93 10.38
CA VAL A 80 5.80 -13.62 9.99
C VAL A 80 7.29 -13.66 10.30
N ALA A 81 8.11 -13.49 9.28
CA ALA A 81 9.56 -13.52 9.44
C ALA A 81 10.08 -12.27 10.15
N ASN A 82 9.58 -11.11 9.76
CA ASN A 82 9.95 -9.83 10.38
C ASN A 82 8.71 -8.96 10.53
N LEU A 83 8.48 -8.49 11.75
CA LEU A 83 7.42 -7.54 12.09
C LEU A 83 8.05 -6.22 12.57
N PHE A 84 7.66 -5.12 11.93
CA PHE A 84 7.94 -3.77 12.38
C PHE A 84 6.63 -3.15 12.88
N ALA A 85 6.37 -3.31 14.17
CA ALA A 85 5.14 -2.85 14.80
C ALA A 85 5.32 -1.41 15.30
N VAL A 86 4.66 -0.46 14.64
CA VAL A 86 4.68 0.96 14.99
C VAL A 86 3.32 1.59 14.71
N PRO A 87 2.93 2.66 15.44
CA PRO A 87 1.69 3.38 15.16
C PRO A 87 1.56 3.77 13.69
N ALA A 88 0.33 3.81 13.18
CA ALA A 88 0.09 4.11 11.77
C ALA A 88 0.76 5.43 11.32
N ALA A 89 0.70 6.47 12.13
CA ALA A 89 1.35 7.76 11.85
C ALA A 89 2.87 7.64 11.60
N SER A 90 3.51 6.55 12.04
CA SER A 90 4.95 6.30 11.89
C SER A 90 5.30 5.40 10.70
N TRP A 91 4.33 4.90 9.92
CA TRP A 91 4.62 3.96 8.83
C TRP A 91 5.51 4.53 7.74
N ALA A 92 5.37 5.82 7.42
CA ALA A 92 6.26 6.47 6.46
C ALA A 92 7.71 6.49 6.97
N ASN A 93 7.92 6.77 8.26
CA ASN A 93 9.25 6.73 8.88
C ASN A 93 9.80 5.30 8.92
N ALA A 94 9.00 4.32 9.30
CA ALA A 94 9.39 2.90 9.31
C ALA A 94 9.81 2.42 7.92
N LEU A 95 9.06 2.82 6.89
CA LEU A 95 9.41 2.48 5.52
C LEU A 95 10.67 3.23 5.04
N ALA A 96 10.86 4.48 5.48
CA ALA A 96 12.10 5.23 5.24
C ALA A 96 13.32 4.59 5.94
N ASP A 97 13.15 3.97 7.10
CA ASP A 97 14.23 3.20 7.75
C ASP A 97 14.61 1.95 6.94
N VAL A 98 13.63 1.27 6.32
CA VAL A 98 13.92 0.18 5.37
C VAL A 98 14.68 0.71 4.15
N VAL A 99 14.32 1.88 3.62
CA VAL A 99 15.05 2.56 2.53
C VAL A 99 16.50 2.83 2.92
N ARG A 100 16.74 3.39 4.12
CA ARG A 100 18.09 3.66 4.63
C ARG A 100 18.91 2.38 4.78
N ALA A 101 18.30 1.32 5.30
CA ALA A 101 18.95 0.02 5.44
C ALA A 101 19.36 -0.58 4.08
N ILE A 102 18.49 -0.51 3.07
CA ILE A 102 18.79 -0.94 1.71
C ILE A 102 19.90 -0.08 1.11
N SER A 103 19.80 1.26 1.24
CA SER A 103 20.80 2.19 0.75
C SER A 103 22.20 1.87 1.32
N ALA A 104 22.28 1.63 2.63
CA ALA A 104 23.54 1.27 3.30
C ALA A 104 24.10 -0.07 2.82
N GLN A 105 23.25 -1.11 2.67
CA GLN A 105 23.67 -2.45 2.25
C GLN A 105 24.10 -2.52 0.78
N LYS A 106 23.50 -1.70 -0.09
CA LYS A 106 23.83 -1.63 -1.52
C LYS A 106 24.84 -0.53 -1.87
N ALA A 107 25.18 0.35 -0.93
CA ALA A 107 25.99 1.56 -1.17
C ALA A 107 25.40 2.45 -2.28
N VAL A 108 24.06 2.64 -2.29
CA VAL A 108 23.35 3.52 -3.21
C VAL A 108 22.86 4.78 -2.51
N ASN A 109 22.60 5.84 -3.27
CA ASN A 109 22.12 7.10 -2.71
C ASN A 109 20.68 6.99 -2.19
N LEU A 110 20.41 7.68 -1.10
CA LEU A 110 19.04 7.85 -0.60
C LEU A 110 18.20 8.65 -1.60
N PRO A 111 16.90 8.35 -1.70
CA PRO A 111 15.99 9.15 -2.51
C PRO A 111 15.80 10.55 -1.91
N ALA A 112 15.42 11.51 -2.74
CA ALA A 112 15.07 12.85 -2.31
C ALA A 112 14.01 12.82 -1.20
N GLY A 113 14.20 13.64 -0.17
CA GLY A 113 13.28 13.71 0.98
C GLY A 113 13.54 12.68 2.09
N VAL A 114 14.48 11.75 1.91
CA VAL A 114 14.90 10.82 2.97
C VAL A 114 16.28 11.26 3.49
N ALA A 115 16.32 11.80 4.69
CA ALA A 115 17.58 12.19 5.33
C ALA A 115 18.32 10.97 5.92
N PRO A 116 19.66 10.98 5.97
CA PRO A 116 20.42 9.99 6.72
C PRO A 116 20.06 10.00 8.21
N THR A 117 20.29 8.88 8.89
CA THR A 117 20.10 8.78 10.35
C THR A 117 21.23 8.01 10.99
N ASN A 118 21.49 8.29 12.26
CA ASN A 118 22.48 7.59 13.08
C ASN A 118 21.80 6.48 13.90
N GLY A 119 21.60 5.33 13.27
CA GLY A 119 20.94 4.18 13.88
C GLY A 119 19.61 3.88 13.21
N LEU A 120 19.37 2.63 12.97
CA LEU A 120 18.16 2.09 12.35
C LEU A 120 17.48 1.14 13.32
N ASP A 121 16.17 1.03 13.20
CA ASP A 121 15.46 -0.02 13.92
C ASP A 121 15.90 -1.39 13.38
N PRO A 122 16.27 -2.34 14.26
CA PRO A 122 16.67 -3.68 13.82
C PRO A 122 15.60 -4.41 12.99
N ALA A 123 14.32 -4.07 13.12
CA ALA A 123 13.27 -4.64 12.28
C ALA A 123 13.39 -4.12 10.82
N ALA A 124 13.72 -2.84 10.64
CA ALA A 124 13.96 -2.26 9.31
C ALA A 124 15.16 -2.93 8.63
N GLU A 125 16.25 -3.16 9.35
CA GLU A 125 17.44 -3.84 8.83
C GLU A 125 17.14 -5.29 8.40
N ARG A 126 16.36 -6.04 9.20
CA ARG A 126 15.94 -7.40 8.85
C ARG A 126 15.01 -7.43 7.64
N ILE A 127 14.08 -6.49 7.54
CA ILE A 127 13.19 -6.36 6.37
C ILE A 127 14.02 -6.06 5.11
N ALA A 128 14.96 -5.12 5.20
CA ALA A 128 15.86 -4.78 4.09
C ALA A 128 16.66 -6.00 3.63
N ALA A 129 17.30 -6.70 4.54
CA ALA A 129 18.08 -7.92 4.23
C ALA A 129 17.19 -9.01 3.59
N SER A 130 15.96 -9.17 4.07
CA SER A 130 14.98 -10.07 3.46
C SER A 130 14.69 -9.67 2.01
N LEU A 131 14.35 -8.39 1.75
CA LEU A 131 13.99 -7.89 0.42
C LEU A 131 15.18 -7.88 -0.56
N LEU A 132 16.40 -7.79 -0.09
CA LEU A 132 17.61 -7.90 -0.91
C LEU A 132 17.91 -9.35 -1.32
N SER A 133 17.29 -10.34 -0.70
CA SER A 133 17.42 -11.75 -1.02
C SER A 133 16.23 -12.25 -1.85
N GLY A 134 16.42 -13.39 -2.53
CA GLY A 134 15.40 -14.00 -3.38
C GLY A 134 15.13 -13.23 -4.68
N GLU A 135 14.36 -13.85 -5.56
CA GLU A 135 14.08 -13.31 -6.91
C GLU A 135 12.66 -12.78 -7.06
N ARG A 136 11.67 -13.54 -6.60
CA ARG A 136 10.24 -13.18 -6.73
C ARG A 136 9.77 -12.46 -5.47
N LYS A 137 9.62 -11.16 -5.59
CA LYS A 137 9.36 -10.26 -4.46
C LYS A 137 8.18 -9.33 -4.73
N ALA A 138 7.43 -9.00 -3.69
CA ALA A 138 6.35 -8.02 -3.78
C ALA A 138 6.28 -7.14 -2.52
N ILE A 139 5.95 -5.88 -2.73
CA ILE A 139 5.58 -4.92 -1.69
C ILE A 139 4.10 -4.61 -1.89
N LEU A 140 3.29 -4.93 -0.90
CA LEU A 140 1.83 -4.85 -0.97
C LEU A 140 1.33 -3.81 0.05
N LEU A 141 0.79 -2.73 -0.46
CA LEU A 141 0.16 -1.67 0.34
C LEU A 141 -1.30 -2.06 0.61
N GLY A 142 -1.65 -2.20 1.87
CA GLY A 142 -3.00 -2.58 2.30
C GLY A 142 -3.97 -1.41 2.36
N ASN A 143 -5.21 -1.68 2.78
CA ASN A 143 -6.28 -0.69 2.87
C ASN A 143 -5.89 0.50 3.76
N ALA A 144 -5.32 0.24 4.94
CA ALA A 144 -4.91 1.30 5.84
C ALA A 144 -3.74 2.13 5.28
N ALA A 145 -2.84 1.54 4.50
CA ALA A 145 -1.79 2.28 3.82
C ALA A 145 -2.34 3.11 2.65
N ALA A 146 -3.33 2.58 1.91
CA ALA A 146 -3.98 3.29 0.81
C ALA A 146 -4.79 4.51 1.27
N HIS A 147 -5.35 4.45 2.48
CA HIS A 147 -6.12 5.54 3.10
C HIS A 147 -5.30 6.37 4.11
N HIS A 148 -3.98 6.15 4.17
CA HIS A 148 -3.12 6.89 5.06
C HIS A 148 -2.99 8.34 4.63
N ALA A 149 -2.86 9.28 5.58
CA ALA A 149 -2.66 10.70 5.29
C ALA A 149 -1.41 10.98 4.43
N SER A 150 -0.40 10.10 4.52
CA SER A 150 0.83 10.16 3.71
C SER A 150 0.90 9.01 2.70
N ALA A 151 -0.22 8.61 2.09
CA ALA A 151 -0.28 7.48 1.16
C ALA A 151 0.66 7.65 -0.05
N SER A 152 0.81 8.87 -0.57
CA SER A 152 1.76 9.18 -1.65
C SER A 152 3.22 8.96 -1.23
N SER A 153 3.57 9.31 0.01
CA SER A 153 4.92 9.05 0.55
C SER A 153 5.18 7.55 0.71
N LEU A 154 4.20 6.80 1.24
CA LEU A 154 4.29 5.34 1.35
C LEU A 154 4.52 4.69 -0.02
N LEU A 155 3.77 5.14 -1.05
CA LEU A 155 3.93 4.64 -2.41
C LEU A 155 5.30 5.00 -3.00
N ALA A 156 5.76 6.23 -2.83
CA ALA A 156 7.07 6.68 -3.33
C ALA A 156 8.21 5.86 -2.72
N LEU A 157 8.18 5.64 -1.40
CA LEU A 157 9.17 4.81 -0.70
C LEU A 157 9.10 3.34 -1.14
N ALA A 158 7.89 2.79 -1.30
CA ALA A 158 7.69 1.43 -1.79
C ALA A 158 8.24 1.26 -3.22
N ASN A 159 8.01 2.23 -4.11
CA ASN A 159 8.54 2.22 -5.47
C ASN A 159 10.07 2.30 -5.49
N TRP A 160 10.68 3.13 -4.63
CA TRP A 160 12.13 3.19 -4.52
C TRP A 160 12.70 1.84 -4.00
N ILE A 161 12.10 1.25 -2.97
CA ILE A 161 12.51 -0.08 -2.49
C ILE A 161 12.39 -1.11 -3.63
N ALA A 162 11.32 -1.05 -4.41
CA ALA A 162 11.11 -1.95 -5.54
C ALA A 162 12.18 -1.79 -6.61
N SER A 163 12.55 -0.56 -6.99
CA SER A 163 13.61 -0.30 -7.97
C SER A 163 14.96 -0.86 -7.50
N GLU A 164 15.25 -0.77 -6.20
CA GLU A 164 16.51 -1.24 -5.66
C GLU A 164 16.55 -2.76 -5.41
N THR A 165 15.42 -3.38 -5.20
CA THR A 165 15.34 -4.81 -4.84
C THR A 165 14.83 -5.70 -5.97
N GLY A 166 14.24 -5.13 -7.03
CA GLY A 166 13.55 -5.88 -8.08
C GLY A 166 12.18 -6.42 -7.66
N ALA A 167 11.58 -5.87 -6.59
CA ALA A 167 10.24 -6.23 -6.17
C ALA A 167 9.17 -5.58 -7.07
N SER A 168 8.00 -6.20 -7.18
CA SER A 168 6.81 -5.52 -7.69
C SER A 168 6.13 -4.74 -6.56
N VAL A 169 5.52 -3.60 -6.89
CA VAL A 169 4.67 -2.84 -5.95
C VAL A 169 3.22 -3.01 -6.35
N GLY A 170 2.35 -3.23 -5.38
CA GLY A 170 0.93 -3.33 -5.62
C GLY A 170 0.09 -2.92 -4.42
N TYR A 171 -1.19 -2.71 -4.69
CA TYR A 171 -2.21 -2.45 -3.69
C TYR A 171 -3.08 -3.67 -3.47
N LEU A 172 -3.38 -3.92 -2.20
CA LEU A 172 -4.46 -4.79 -1.78
C LEU A 172 -5.72 -3.92 -1.75
N THR A 173 -6.49 -3.93 -2.84
CA THR A 173 -7.63 -3.02 -3.03
C THR A 173 -8.80 -3.36 -2.10
N GLU A 174 -9.43 -2.36 -1.51
CA GLU A 174 -10.49 -2.55 -0.50
C GLU A 174 -11.81 -3.08 -1.07
N ALA A 175 -12.14 -2.71 -2.31
CA ALA A 175 -13.40 -3.07 -2.94
C ALA A 175 -13.20 -3.91 -4.20
N ALA A 176 -14.23 -4.68 -4.55
CA ALA A 176 -14.20 -5.63 -5.66
C ALA A 176 -13.85 -4.98 -7.02
N ASN A 177 -14.20 -3.71 -7.21
CA ASN A 177 -14.01 -3.02 -8.49
C ASN A 177 -13.31 -1.65 -8.37
N THR A 178 -12.52 -1.43 -7.34
CA THR A 178 -11.71 -0.20 -7.19
C THR A 178 -10.83 0.03 -8.43
N VAL A 179 -10.19 -1.02 -8.94
CA VAL A 179 -9.36 -0.95 -10.15
C VAL A 179 -10.20 -0.55 -11.37
N GLY A 180 -11.38 -1.12 -11.54
CA GLY A 180 -12.28 -0.78 -12.65
C GLY A 180 -12.76 0.66 -12.59
N ALA A 181 -13.14 1.15 -11.41
CA ALA A 181 -13.52 2.54 -11.21
C ALA A 181 -12.40 3.51 -11.57
N MET A 182 -11.16 3.20 -11.19
CA MET A 182 -9.99 4.00 -11.58
C MET A 182 -9.72 3.95 -13.09
N LEU A 183 -9.86 2.78 -13.71
CA LEU A 183 -9.65 2.61 -15.17
C LEU A 183 -10.61 3.44 -16.00
N VAL A 184 -11.88 3.55 -15.56
CA VAL A 184 -12.87 4.41 -16.26
C VAL A 184 -12.77 5.87 -15.84
N GLY A 185 -11.86 6.20 -14.93
CA GLY A 185 -11.64 7.57 -14.45
C GLY A 185 -12.76 8.09 -13.54
N ALA A 186 -13.42 7.22 -12.77
CA ALA A 186 -14.41 7.59 -11.78
C ALA A 186 -13.77 8.24 -10.54
N GLN A 187 -13.06 9.34 -10.75
CA GLN A 187 -12.37 10.13 -9.72
C GLN A 187 -12.37 11.60 -10.12
N PRO A 188 -12.25 12.53 -9.17
CA PRO A 188 -12.22 13.95 -9.45
C PRO A 188 -11.12 14.31 -10.46
N LYS A 189 -11.43 15.17 -11.42
CA LYS A 189 -10.47 15.68 -12.41
C LYS A 189 -10.35 17.19 -12.28
N GLY A 190 -9.15 17.71 -12.52
CA GLY A 190 -8.92 19.16 -12.45
C GLY A 190 -9.29 19.71 -11.07
N ASN A 191 -10.27 20.62 -11.04
CA ASN A 191 -10.84 21.21 -9.82
C ASN A 191 -12.08 20.47 -9.30
N GLY A 192 -12.36 19.27 -9.80
CA GLY A 192 -13.48 18.45 -9.39
C GLY A 192 -13.45 18.11 -7.89
N LYS A 193 -14.63 18.10 -7.29
CA LYS A 193 -14.80 17.80 -5.86
C LYS A 193 -14.80 16.30 -5.62
N ASN A 194 -14.08 15.87 -4.59
CA ASN A 194 -14.09 14.49 -4.12
C ASN A 194 -15.32 14.22 -3.23
N ALA A 195 -15.53 12.98 -2.83
CA ALA A 195 -16.67 12.59 -2.00
C ALA A 195 -16.75 13.42 -0.69
N GLN A 196 -15.61 13.66 -0.05
CA GLN A 196 -15.57 14.46 1.19
C GLN A 196 -16.09 15.89 0.96
N ALA A 197 -15.62 16.57 -0.09
CA ALA A 197 -16.07 17.93 -0.41
C ALA A 197 -17.53 17.96 -0.88
N ILE A 198 -17.99 16.92 -1.60
CA ILE A 198 -19.39 16.76 -1.99
C ILE A 198 -20.28 16.62 -0.75
N LEU A 199 -19.93 15.77 0.19
CA LEU A 199 -20.67 15.53 1.44
C LEU A 199 -20.58 16.74 2.40
N ALA A 200 -19.51 17.52 2.35
CA ALA A 200 -19.39 18.79 3.09
C ALA A 200 -20.26 19.92 2.53
N GLY A 201 -21.04 19.66 1.47
CA GLY A 201 -21.98 20.66 0.91
C GLY A 201 -21.35 21.62 -0.10
N GLU A 202 -20.19 21.31 -0.64
CA GLU A 202 -19.54 22.15 -1.67
C GLU A 202 -20.17 22.04 -3.07
N VAL A 203 -21.30 21.32 -3.17
CA VAL A 203 -22.09 21.17 -4.41
C VAL A 203 -23.56 21.44 -4.14
N LYS A 204 -24.30 21.92 -5.17
CA LYS A 204 -25.73 22.23 -5.04
C LYS A 204 -26.61 20.97 -5.11
N ALA A 205 -26.16 19.94 -5.76
CA ALA A 205 -26.86 18.66 -5.89
C ALA A 205 -25.84 17.54 -6.06
N ALA A 206 -26.14 16.36 -5.53
CA ALA A 206 -25.34 15.16 -5.68
C ALA A 206 -26.22 13.98 -6.10
N ILE A 207 -25.69 13.14 -6.98
CA ILE A 207 -26.27 11.83 -7.31
C ILE A 207 -25.45 10.80 -6.54
N VAL A 208 -26.10 10.11 -5.62
CA VAL A 208 -25.50 9.04 -4.84
C VAL A 208 -25.99 7.70 -5.39
N PHE A 209 -25.08 6.82 -5.71
CA PHE A 209 -25.39 5.52 -6.29
C PHE A 209 -24.81 4.39 -5.45
N ASN A 210 -25.69 3.50 -4.99
CA ASN A 210 -25.34 2.33 -4.19
C ASN A 210 -24.48 2.67 -2.94
N THR A 211 -24.87 3.74 -2.24
CA THR A 211 -24.20 4.29 -1.07
C THR A 211 -25.24 4.79 -0.08
N GLU A 212 -25.04 4.55 1.18
CA GLU A 212 -25.86 5.05 2.29
C GLU A 212 -25.05 6.08 3.09
N PRO A 213 -25.14 7.38 2.76
CA PRO A 213 -24.28 8.43 3.35
C PRO A 213 -24.30 8.51 4.87
N GLU A 214 -25.33 7.94 5.51
CA GLU A 214 -25.45 7.90 6.98
C GLU A 214 -24.68 6.72 7.60
N HIS A 215 -24.28 5.75 6.80
CA HIS A 215 -23.66 4.49 7.27
C HIS A 215 -22.28 4.22 6.66
N ASP A 216 -22.00 4.78 5.49
CA ASP A 216 -20.74 4.69 4.76
C ASP A 216 -19.85 5.94 5.06
#